data_645de2c8a7cdc4c73b2c0c78f089b597
#
_entry.id   645de2c8a7cdc4c73b2c0c78f089b597
#
_cell.length_a   1.000
_cell.length_b   1.000
_cell.length_c   1.000
_cell.angle_alpha   90.00
_cell.angle_beta   90.00
_cell.angle_gamma   90.00
#
_symmetry.space_group_name_H-M   'P 1'
#
loop_
_entity.id
_entity.type
_entity.pdbx_description
1 polymer ?
#
loop_
_entity_poly.entity_id
_entity_poly.type
_entity_poly.pdbx_seq_one_letter_code
_entity_poly.pdbx_strand_id
1 'polypeptide(L)'
;MEDPATAGQSTPNPMEMALRDSEERLRGILDTAVEGIITIDERGVMESVNPAARKLFGYTVQEMVGRNVSILMPEPFSGEHDHYLGNYIRTGHARIIGIGREVVGRRKDGSLFPMELSVGEVRLAGERFFTGIVRDITDRKRLEKEVLEISDREQRRIGQDLHDDLCQHLAGIGLMSEVLEQNLEAQHEPQSAEAGRIAEHVQGAIEQTRMLARGLSPVEIGSGDLPAALAELAANTEQMFRIRCDFQTSGAVVAGDVAACTHLYRIAQEAISNAQRHGGATEVIIRLEAEGGEAVLSVTDNGNGFAEPREDRPGMGLRIMQYRAGMIGGTLDIGRGEDGGGAVITCRFRPGLVAFP
;
A
#
# COMPACT_ATOMS: atom_id res chain seq x y z
N MET A 1 -33.59 40.36 -71.41
CA MET A 1 -32.82 40.80 -70.22
C MET A 1 -32.87 39.60 -69.24
N GLU A 2 -31.90 38.72 -69.39
CA GLU A 2 -31.79 37.45 -68.68
C GLU A 2 -31.13 37.73 -67.30
N ASP A 3 -31.68 37.18 -66.25
CA ASP A 3 -31.19 37.28 -64.92
C ASP A 3 -30.23 36.09 -64.65
N PRO A 4 -28.92 36.33 -64.32
CA PRO A 4 -28.00 35.26 -63.97
C PRO A 4 -27.68 35.34 -62.49
N ALA A 5 -28.23 34.50 -61.66
CA ALA A 5 -27.58 34.10 -60.45
C ALA A 5 -28.37 33.03 -59.67
N THR A 6 -28.21 31.79 -60.11
CA THR A 6 -28.40 30.66 -59.16
C THR A 6 -27.03 30.09 -58.90
N ALA A 7 -26.32 30.69 -57.94
CA ALA A 7 -25.10 30.12 -57.37
C ALA A 7 -25.44 28.80 -56.64
N GLY A 8 -24.97 27.69 -57.22
CA GLY A 8 -25.16 26.36 -56.71
C GLY A 8 -24.57 26.24 -55.28
N GLN A 9 -25.43 26.09 -54.31
CA GLN A 9 -25.06 25.57 -53.01
C GLN A 9 -24.78 24.09 -53.21
N SER A 10 -23.49 23.72 -53.30
CA SER A 10 -23.08 22.33 -53.29
C SER A 10 -23.46 21.74 -51.92
N THR A 11 -24.45 20.86 -51.88
CA THR A 11 -24.78 20.06 -50.73
C THR A 11 -23.52 19.30 -50.31
N PRO A 12 -23.09 19.39 -49.03
CA PRO A 12 -21.89 18.69 -48.57
C PRO A 12 -22.05 17.18 -48.80
N ASN A 13 -20.94 16.54 -49.23
CA ASN A 13 -20.90 15.12 -49.49
C ASN A 13 -21.30 14.36 -48.19
N PRO A 14 -22.26 13.39 -48.23
CA PRO A 14 -22.65 12.61 -47.07
C PRO A 14 -21.48 11.96 -46.34
N MET A 15 -20.40 11.62 -47.03
CA MET A 15 -19.19 11.06 -46.47
C MET A 15 -18.37 12.10 -45.64
N GLU A 16 -18.31 13.36 -46.15
CA GLU A 16 -17.67 14.47 -45.42
C GLU A 16 -18.45 14.85 -44.16
N MET A 17 -19.79 14.83 -44.22
CA MET A 17 -20.64 15.05 -43.06
C MET A 17 -20.44 13.96 -42.02
N ALA A 18 -20.44 12.68 -42.41
CA ALA A 18 -20.22 11.57 -41.49
C ALA A 18 -18.81 11.59 -40.83
N LEU A 19 -17.78 11.99 -41.58
CA LEU A 19 -16.44 12.16 -41.06
C LEU A 19 -16.40 13.30 -40.02
N ARG A 20 -16.98 14.44 -40.35
CA ARG A 20 -17.05 15.60 -39.45
C ARG A 20 -17.80 15.28 -38.16
N ASP A 21 -18.96 14.63 -38.24
CA ASP A 21 -19.73 14.20 -37.09
C ASP A 21 -18.92 13.23 -36.18
N SER A 22 -18.15 12.32 -36.81
CA SER A 22 -17.28 11.39 -36.10
C SER A 22 -16.14 12.12 -35.38
N GLU A 23 -15.49 13.09 -36.06
CA GLU A 23 -14.43 13.92 -35.48
C GLU A 23 -14.94 14.78 -34.32
N GLU A 24 -16.11 15.43 -34.47
CA GLU A 24 -16.74 16.23 -33.43
C GLU A 24 -17.12 15.37 -32.21
N ARG A 25 -17.64 14.16 -32.46
CA ARG A 25 -17.95 13.20 -31.38
C ARG A 25 -16.70 12.74 -30.61
N LEU A 26 -15.62 12.37 -31.31
CA LEU A 26 -14.35 11.99 -30.71
C LEU A 26 -13.75 13.14 -29.91
N ARG A 27 -13.76 14.36 -30.43
CA ARG A 27 -13.32 15.56 -29.73
C ARG A 27 -14.15 15.80 -28.48
N GLY A 28 -15.49 15.69 -28.59
CA GLY A 28 -16.37 15.82 -27.41
C GLY A 28 -16.06 14.83 -26.30
N ILE A 29 -15.76 13.57 -26.65
CA ILE A 29 -15.37 12.54 -25.66
C ILE A 29 -14.04 12.92 -24.98
N LEU A 30 -13.03 13.35 -25.76
CA LEU A 30 -11.74 13.76 -25.20
C LEU A 30 -11.85 15.02 -24.33
N ASP A 31 -12.66 16.00 -24.75
CA ASP A 31 -12.83 17.25 -24.03
C ASP A 31 -13.61 17.11 -22.73
N THR A 32 -14.51 16.11 -22.64
CA THR A 32 -15.31 15.84 -21.43
C THR A 32 -14.67 14.79 -20.51
N ALA A 33 -13.61 14.13 -20.94
CA ALA A 33 -12.90 13.14 -20.09
C ALA A 33 -12.33 13.82 -18.84
N VAL A 34 -12.57 13.20 -17.68
CA VAL A 34 -12.07 13.68 -16.39
C VAL A 34 -10.57 13.41 -16.23
N GLU A 35 -10.08 12.35 -16.87
CA GLU A 35 -8.69 11.93 -16.83
C GLU A 35 -7.85 12.65 -17.88
N GLY A 36 -6.60 12.92 -17.58
CA GLY A 36 -5.66 13.48 -18.52
C GLY A 36 -5.33 12.47 -19.61
N ILE A 37 -5.54 12.85 -20.88
CA ILE A 37 -5.21 12.01 -22.03
C ILE A 37 -4.13 12.73 -22.84
N ILE A 38 -3.01 12.04 -23.08
CA ILE A 38 -1.84 12.55 -23.79
C ILE A 38 -1.45 11.53 -24.85
N THR A 39 -1.33 11.95 -26.10
CA THR A 39 -0.82 11.11 -27.20
C THR A 39 0.55 11.56 -27.60
N ILE A 40 1.49 10.60 -27.74
CA ILE A 40 2.88 10.84 -28.14
C ILE A 40 3.24 9.99 -29.37
N ASP A 41 4.21 10.48 -30.14
CA ASP A 41 4.83 9.72 -31.24
C ASP A 41 5.90 8.72 -30.74
N GLU A 42 6.56 8.01 -31.63
CA GLU A 42 7.65 7.06 -31.35
C GLU A 42 8.89 7.69 -30.70
N ARG A 43 9.01 9.03 -30.72
CA ARG A 43 10.13 9.79 -30.11
C ARG A 43 9.76 10.39 -28.76
N GLY A 44 8.55 10.11 -28.28
CA GLY A 44 8.05 10.68 -27.03
C GLY A 44 7.54 12.11 -27.17
N VAL A 45 7.39 12.65 -28.39
CA VAL A 45 6.88 14.00 -28.63
C VAL A 45 5.35 14.01 -28.52
N MET A 46 4.82 14.91 -27.73
CA MET A 46 3.37 15.05 -27.52
C MET A 46 2.71 15.64 -28.77
N GLU A 47 1.76 14.89 -29.34
CA GLU A 47 0.97 15.32 -30.50
C GLU A 47 -0.38 15.89 -30.10
N SER A 48 -0.99 15.33 -29.07
CA SER A 48 -2.27 15.81 -28.57
C SER A 48 -2.38 15.71 -27.06
N VAL A 49 -3.13 16.64 -26.48
CA VAL A 49 -3.43 16.67 -25.03
C VAL A 49 -4.87 17.16 -24.85
N ASN A 50 -5.63 16.49 -23.99
CA ASN A 50 -6.98 16.92 -23.68
C ASN A 50 -7.00 18.05 -22.61
N PRO A 51 -8.15 18.70 -22.36
CA PRO A 51 -8.27 19.76 -21.35
C PRO A 51 -7.91 19.31 -19.93
N ALA A 52 -8.23 18.05 -19.57
CA ALA A 52 -7.92 17.53 -18.25
C ALA A 52 -6.40 17.40 -18.03
N ALA A 53 -5.64 16.91 -19.00
CA ALA A 53 -4.18 16.83 -18.93
C ALA A 53 -3.55 18.22 -18.73
N ARG A 54 -4.01 19.22 -19.46
CA ARG A 54 -3.53 20.61 -19.32
C ARG A 54 -3.77 21.17 -17.92
N LYS A 55 -4.98 20.97 -17.42
CA LYS A 55 -5.37 21.40 -16.06
C LYS A 55 -4.54 20.68 -15.00
N LEU A 56 -4.33 19.40 -15.19
CA LEU A 56 -3.57 18.55 -14.27
C LEU A 56 -2.10 18.98 -14.15
N PHE A 57 -1.43 19.18 -15.30
CA PHE A 57 0.00 19.52 -15.31
C PHE A 57 0.29 21.03 -15.29
N GLY A 58 -0.73 21.88 -15.49
CA GLY A 58 -0.58 23.32 -15.42
C GLY A 58 0.06 23.97 -16.66
N TYR A 59 0.12 23.25 -17.79
CA TYR A 59 0.64 23.74 -19.06
C TYR A 59 -0.48 24.12 -20.02
N THR A 60 -0.17 24.99 -20.98
CA THR A 60 -1.03 25.26 -22.13
C THR A 60 -0.77 24.24 -23.25
N VAL A 61 -1.70 24.13 -24.23
CA VAL A 61 -1.51 23.26 -25.40
C VAL A 61 -0.21 23.57 -26.13
N GLN A 62 0.05 24.88 -26.36
CA GLN A 62 1.23 25.35 -27.08
C GLN A 62 2.55 25.04 -26.36
N GLU A 63 2.50 24.86 -25.03
CA GLU A 63 3.65 24.49 -24.24
C GLU A 63 3.87 22.98 -24.16
N MET A 64 2.85 22.17 -24.47
CA MET A 64 2.92 20.71 -24.43
C MET A 64 3.13 20.12 -25.81
N VAL A 65 2.26 20.42 -26.77
CA VAL A 65 2.32 19.85 -28.13
C VAL A 65 3.65 20.24 -28.80
N GLY A 66 4.30 19.26 -29.42
CA GLY A 66 5.61 19.39 -30.00
C GLY A 66 6.79 19.27 -29.03
N ARG A 67 6.53 19.08 -27.73
CA ARG A 67 7.59 18.82 -26.73
C ARG A 67 7.58 17.36 -26.31
N ASN A 68 8.76 16.89 -25.85
CA ASN A 68 8.88 15.56 -25.30
C ASN A 68 8.12 15.45 -23.96
N VAL A 69 7.41 14.34 -23.76
CA VAL A 69 6.59 14.05 -22.58
C VAL A 69 7.41 13.98 -21.28
N SER A 70 8.72 13.81 -21.37
CA SER A 70 9.64 13.79 -20.23
C SER A 70 9.59 15.06 -19.36
N ILE A 71 9.10 16.20 -19.88
CA ILE A 71 8.87 17.42 -19.08
C ILE A 71 7.84 17.22 -17.96
N LEU A 72 7.00 16.20 -18.05
CA LEU A 72 5.93 15.88 -17.08
C LEU A 72 6.39 14.93 -15.98
N MET A 73 7.66 14.55 -15.96
CA MET A 73 8.25 13.58 -15.04
C MET A 73 9.39 14.20 -14.23
N PRO A 74 9.60 13.74 -12.98
CA PRO A 74 10.81 14.09 -12.22
C PRO A 74 12.02 13.28 -12.69
N GLU A 75 13.22 13.71 -12.31
CA GLU A 75 14.43 12.88 -12.41
C GLU A 75 14.36 11.70 -11.41
N PRO A 76 14.91 10.51 -11.77
CA PRO A 76 15.69 10.22 -12.96
C PRO A 76 14.81 9.82 -14.18
N PHE A 77 13.51 9.70 -14.03
CA PHE A 77 12.59 9.17 -15.06
C PHE A 77 12.52 10.05 -16.31
N SER A 78 12.68 11.37 -16.16
CA SER A 78 12.69 12.29 -17.29
C SER A 78 13.86 12.03 -18.24
N GLY A 79 15.05 11.70 -17.71
CA GLY A 79 16.23 11.36 -18.52
C GLY A 79 16.21 9.97 -19.14
N GLU A 80 15.46 9.03 -18.53
CA GLU A 80 15.43 7.64 -18.97
C GLU A 80 14.22 7.29 -19.85
N HIS A 81 13.24 8.16 -19.96
CA HIS A 81 11.98 7.89 -20.68
C HIS A 81 12.19 7.45 -22.12
N ASP A 82 13.01 8.18 -22.88
CA ASP A 82 13.26 7.86 -24.29
C ASP A 82 13.97 6.50 -24.46
N HIS A 83 14.82 6.14 -23.49
CA HIS A 83 15.45 4.83 -23.45
C HIS A 83 14.41 3.70 -23.22
N TYR A 84 13.46 3.89 -22.30
CA TYR A 84 12.38 2.94 -22.07
C TYR A 84 11.49 2.77 -23.30
N LEU A 85 11.13 3.88 -23.95
CA LEU A 85 10.33 3.88 -25.16
C LEU A 85 11.05 3.17 -26.31
N GLY A 86 12.33 3.49 -26.53
CA GLY A 86 13.16 2.85 -27.56
C GLY A 86 13.37 1.35 -27.32
N ASN A 87 13.52 0.92 -26.08
CA ASN A 87 13.60 -0.49 -25.73
C ASN A 87 12.29 -1.22 -26.03
N TYR A 88 11.13 -0.64 -25.71
CA TYR A 88 9.84 -1.22 -26.03
C TYR A 88 9.64 -1.35 -27.54
N ILE A 89 9.92 -0.30 -28.30
CA ILE A 89 9.77 -0.30 -29.77
C ILE A 89 10.61 -1.40 -30.41
N ARG A 90 11.80 -1.68 -29.88
CA ARG A 90 12.73 -2.69 -30.40
C ARG A 90 12.39 -4.11 -29.97
N THR A 91 11.92 -4.31 -28.73
CA THR A 91 11.80 -5.65 -28.12
C THR A 91 10.36 -6.15 -27.99
N GLY A 92 9.37 -5.25 -28.04
CA GLY A 92 7.97 -5.55 -27.76
C GLY A 92 7.67 -5.88 -26.30
N HIS A 93 8.67 -5.85 -25.40
CA HIS A 93 8.47 -6.16 -23.99
C HIS A 93 7.88 -4.95 -23.25
N ALA A 94 6.60 -5.02 -22.96
CA ALA A 94 5.88 -4.00 -22.22
C ALA A 94 6.23 -4.03 -20.73
N ARG A 95 6.70 -2.91 -20.17
CA ARG A 95 6.83 -2.72 -18.71
C ARG A 95 5.64 -1.96 -18.10
N ILE A 96 4.98 -1.12 -18.92
CA ILE A 96 3.92 -0.19 -18.46
C ILE A 96 2.69 -0.30 -19.37
N ILE A 97 2.84 -0.73 -20.63
CA ILE A 97 1.76 -0.78 -21.61
C ILE A 97 0.79 -1.89 -21.25
N GLY A 98 -0.49 -1.54 -21.09
CA GLY A 98 -1.58 -2.46 -20.73
C GLY A 98 -1.74 -2.73 -19.23
N ILE A 99 -0.87 -2.18 -18.36
CA ILE A 99 -0.95 -2.35 -16.90
C ILE A 99 -0.86 -0.95 -16.28
N GLY A 100 -1.91 -0.51 -15.58
CA GLY A 100 -1.89 0.74 -14.83
C GLY A 100 -0.80 0.71 -13.74
N ARG A 101 -0.01 1.78 -13.64
CA ARG A 101 1.02 1.93 -12.59
C ARG A 101 0.90 3.25 -11.87
N GLU A 102 1.13 3.21 -10.57
CA GLU A 102 1.35 4.41 -9.79
C GLU A 102 2.76 4.96 -10.07
N VAL A 103 2.84 6.20 -10.49
CA VAL A 103 4.07 6.92 -10.80
C VAL A 103 3.98 8.35 -10.27
N VAL A 104 5.09 9.08 -10.29
CA VAL A 104 5.13 10.49 -9.85
C VAL A 104 5.15 11.40 -11.08
N GLY A 105 4.19 12.31 -11.14
CA GLY A 105 4.14 13.39 -12.12
C GLY A 105 4.77 14.67 -11.60
N ARG A 106 5.24 15.52 -12.51
CA ARG A 106 5.76 16.86 -12.23
C ARG A 106 4.94 17.91 -12.95
N ARG A 107 4.35 18.84 -12.20
CA ARG A 107 3.63 19.98 -12.75
C ARG A 107 4.57 21.07 -13.25
N LYS A 108 4.04 22.04 -13.98
CA LYS A 108 4.78 23.19 -14.49
C LYS A 108 5.46 24.02 -13.39
N ASP A 109 4.83 24.15 -12.24
CA ASP A 109 5.39 24.85 -11.08
C ASP A 109 6.49 24.07 -10.34
N GLY A 110 6.80 22.86 -10.81
CA GLY A 110 7.80 21.97 -10.21
C GLY A 110 7.23 21.06 -9.12
N SER A 111 5.99 21.23 -8.70
CA SER A 111 5.36 20.36 -7.69
C SER A 111 5.23 18.93 -8.20
N LEU A 112 5.46 17.97 -7.29
CA LEU A 112 5.32 16.55 -7.57
C LEU A 112 3.97 16.06 -7.05
N PHE A 113 3.36 15.14 -7.76
CA PHE A 113 2.10 14.52 -7.35
C PHE A 113 2.04 13.06 -7.77
N PRO A 114 1.40 12.18 -6.97
CA PRO A 114 1.19 10.80 -7.33
C PRO A 114 0.09 10.70 -8.40
N MET A 115 0.36 9.92 -9.43
CA MET A 115 -0.61 9.67 -10.50
C MET A 115 -0.63 8.21 -10.90
N GLU A 116 -1.76 7.74 -11.35
CA GLU A 116 -1.91 6.47 -12.03
C GLU A 116 -1.78 6.69 -13.53
N LEU A 117 -0.87 5.94 -14.16
CA LEU A 117 -0.59 6.01 -15.59
C LEU A 117 -0.93 4.69 -16.25
N SER A 118 -1.78 4.72 -17.26
CA SER A 118 -2.03 3.61 -18.19
C SER A 118 -1.62 4.02 -19.58
N VAL A 119 -0.89 3.16 -20.30
CA VAL A 119 -0.40 3.44 -21.65
C VAL A 119 -0.95 2.40 -22.62
N GLY A 120 -1.51 2.87 -23.73
CA GLY A 120 -1.94 2.04 -24.87
C GLY A 120 -1.15 2.36 -26.13
N GLU A 121 -0.87 1.35 -26.96
CA GLU A 121 -0.30 1.54 -28.30
C GLU A 121 -1.42 1.60 -29.35
N VAL A 122 -1.34 2.56 -30.26
CA VAL A 122 -2.24 2.71 -31.41
C VAL A 122 -1.42 2.81 -32.68
N ARG A 123 -1.80 2.08 -33.74
CA ARG A 123 -1.18 2.17 -35.05
C ARG A 123 -2.18 2.78 -36.03
N LEU A 124 -1.78 3.87 -36.64
CA LEU A 124 -2.60 4.60 -37.59
C LEU A 124 -1.78 4.89 -38.86
N ALA A 125 -2.30 4.52 -40.02
CA ALA A 125 -1.65 4.75 -41.33
C ALA A 125 -0.18 4.28 -41.43
N GLY A 126 0.22 3.29 -40.62
CA GLY A 126 1.60 2.77 -40.58
C GLY A 126 2.49 3.45 -39.54
N GLU A 127 2.04 4.52 -38.94
CA GLU A 127 2.71 5.20 -37.84
C GLU A 127 2.22 4.66 -36.48
N ARG A 128 3.09 4.71 -35.46
CA ARG A 128 2.85 4.21 -34.14
C ARG A 128 2.73 5.36 -33.14
N PHE A 129 1.66 5.34 -32.38
CA PHE A 129 1.39 6.32 -31.33
C PHE A 129 1.19 5.63 -30.00
N PHE A 130 1.48 6.34 -28.92
CA PHE A 130 1.20 5.89 -27.56
C PHE A 130 0.26 6.86 -26.89
N THR A 131 -0.84 6.34 -26.35
CA THR A 131 -1.80 7.14 -25.60
C THR A 131 -1.65 6.83 -24.11
N GLY A 132 -1.25 7.84 -23.34
CA GLY A 132 -1.20 7.81 -21.89
C GLY A 132 -2.49 8.37 -21.29
N ILE A 133 -3.13 7.59 -20.41
CA ILE A 133 -4.24 8.05 -19.56
C ILE A 133 -3.67 8.27 -18.17
N VAL A 134 -3.85 9.48 -17.65
CA VAL A 134 -3.28 9.94 -16.37
C VAL A 134 -4.40 10.34 -15.44
N ARG A 135 -4.40 9.78 -14.23
CA ARG A 135 -5.31 10.09 -13.15
C ARG A 135 -4.54 10.59 -11.93
N ASP A 136 -4.90 11.76 -11.41
CA ASP A 136 -4.36 12.23 -10.13
C ASP A 136 -4.94 11.38 -8.99
N ILE A 137 -4.06 10.81 -8.18
CA ILE A 137 -4.44 9.99 -7.03
C ILE A 137 -4.06 10.63 -5.69
N THR A 138 -3.78 11.95 -5.69
CA THR A 138 -3.39 12.70 -4.49
C THR A 138 -4.44 12.57 -3.38
N ASP A 139 -5.71 12.80 -3.69
CA ASP A 139 -6.79 12.71 -2.70
C ASP A 139 -6.97 11.27 -2.21
N ARG A 140 -6.84 10.27 -3.09
CA ARG A 140 -6.88 8.86 -2.70
C ARG A 140 -5.77 8.54 -1.70
N LYS A 141 -4.53 8.95 -2.01
CA LYS A 141 -3.36 8.73 -1.12
C LYS A 141 -3.50 9.46 0.21
N ARG A 142 -4.06 10.68 0.19
CA ARG A 142 -4.33 11.43 1.41
C ARG A 142 -5.36 10.72 2.30
N LEU A 143 -6.47 10.28 1.72
CA LEU A 143 -7.49 9.54 2.47
C LEU A 143 -6.97 8.20 3.01
N GLU A 144 -6.17 7.47 2.22
CA GLU A 144 -5.51 6.25 2.68
C GLU A 144 -4.62 6.53 3.91
N LYS A 145 -3.85 7.62 3.88
CA LYS A 145 -3.02 8.07 5.01
C LYS A 145 -3.87 8.42 6.24
N GLU A 146 -4.92 9.22 6.06
CA GLU A 146 -5.82 9.61 7.15
C GLU A 146 -6.47 8.40 7.83
N VAL A 147 -6.96 7.43 7.05
CA VAL A 147 -7.54 6.18 7.58
C VAL A 147 -6.53 5.42 8.43
N LEU A 148 -5.28 5.35 8.01
CA LEU A 148 -4.22 4.67 8.76
C LEU A 148 -3.87 5.40 10.06
N GLU A 149 -3.76 6.73 10.01
CA GLU A 149 -3.51 7.54 11.21
C GLU A 149 -4.64 7.41 12.24
N ILE A 150 -5.90 7.38 11.77
CA ILE A 150 -7.07 7.14 12.63
C ILE A 150 -7.00 5.73 13.22
N SER A 151 -6.72 4.72 12.41
CA SER A 151 -6.59 3.33 12.87
C SER A 151 -5.50 3.18 13.92
N ASP A 152 -4.32 3.75 13.69
CA ASP A 152 -3.20 3.71 14.64
C ASP A 152 -3.52 4.44 15.95
N ARG A 153 -4.24 5.55 15.87
CA ARG A 153 -4.69 6.31 17.05
C ARG A 153 -5.71 5.52 17.86
N GLU A 154 -6.67 4.90 17.18
CA GLU A 154 -7.71 4.10 17.83
C GLU A 154 -7.13 2.85 18.48
N GLN A 155 -6.20 2.15 17.82
CA GLN A 155 -5.50 1.03 18.42
C GLN A 155 -4.74 1.41 19.69
N ARG A 156 -4.05 2.57 19.68
CA ARG A 156 -3.37 3.09 20.89
C ARG A 156 -4.36 3.37 22.02
N ARG A 157 -5.49 4.03 21.70
CA ARG A 157 -6.53 4.34 22.67
C ARG A 157 -7.10 3.07 23.29
N ILE A 158 -7.45 2.09 22.47
CA ILE A 158 -7.97 0.79 22.96
C ILE A 158 -6.93 0.09 23.84
N GLY A 159 -5.65 0.09 23.45
CA GLY A 159 -4.58 -0.49 24.26
C GLY A 159 -4.45 0.17 25.65
N GLN A 160 -4.55 1.51 25.69
CA GLN A 160 -4.54 2.26 26.96
C GLN A 160 -5.79 1.98 27.80
N ASP A 161 -6.98 2.01 27.21
CA ASP A 161 -8.24 1.70 27.91
C ASP A 161 -8.23 0.29 28.50
N LEU A 162 -7.70 -0.72 27.76
CA LEU A 162 -7.55 -2.09 28.25
C LEU A 162 -6.57 -2.16 29.43
N HIS A 163 -5.46 -1.43 29.33
CA HIS A 163 -4.47 -1.43 30.41
C HIS A 163 -4.99 -0.72 31.67
N ASP A 164 -5.58 0.47 31.52
CA ASP A 164 -5.93 1.32 32.66
C ASP A 164 -7.25 0.89 33.30
N ASP A 165 -8.27 0.56 32.55
CA ASP A 165 -9.57 0.19 33.10
C ASP A 165 -9.67 -1.31 33.39
N LEU A 166 -9.49 -2.17 32.38
CA LEU A 166 -9.76 -3.59 32.50
C LEU A 166 -8.73 -4.30 33.41
N CYS A 167 -7.43 -4.01 33.24
CA CYS A 167 -6.42 -4.62 34.09
C CYS A 167 -6.55 -4.20 35.56
N GLN A 168 -6.93 -2.93 35.85
CA GLN A 168 -7.15 -2.46 37.19
C GLN A 168 -8.37 -3.12 37.85
N HIS A 169 -9.49 -3.25 37.11
CA HIS A 169 -10.67 -3.97 37.64
C HIS A 169 -10.38 -5.44 37.92
N LEU A 170 -9.71 -6.13 36.97
CA LEU A 170 -9.31 -7.51 37.17
C LEU A 170 -8.36 -7.68 38.35
N ALA A 171 -7.40 -6.77 38.51
CA ALA A 171 -6.49 -6.79 39.67
C ALA A 171 -7.25 -6.62 41.01
N GLY A 172 -8.27 -5.74 41.03
CA GLY A 172 -9.16 -5.61 42.19
C GLY A 172 -9.92 -6.89 42.55
N ILE A 173 -10.46 -7.57 41.49
CA ILE A 173 -11.15 -8.86 41.67
C ILE A 173 -10.17 -9.94 42.13
N GLY A 174 -8.97 -9.99 41.54
CA GLY A 174 -7.92 -10.93 41.95
C GLY A 174 -7.57 -10.79 43.46
N LEU A 175 -7.31 -9.57 43.91
CA LEU A 175 -7.02 -9.29 45.31
C LEU A 175 -8.19 -9.70 46.24
N MET A 176 -9.43 -9.41 45.84
CA MET A 176 -10.60 -9.85 46.64
C MET A 176 -10.73 -11.38 46.69
N SER A 177 -10.39 -12.08 45.60
CA SER A 177 -10.41 -13.55 45.55
C SER A 177 -9.31 -14.16 46.41
N GLU A 178 -8.10 -13.60 46.40
CA GLU A 178 -7.00 -14.01 47.28
C GLU A 178 -7.34 -13.82 48.78
N VAL A 179 -7.94 -12.67 49.13
CA VAL A 179 -8.39 -12.41 50.51
C VAL A 179 -9.50 -13.39 50.90
N LEU A 180 -10.41 -13.72 50.02
CA LEU A 180 -11.48 -14.72 50.26
C LEU A 180 -10.86 -16.11 50.50
N GLU A 181 -9.93 -16.53 49.66
CA GLU A 181 -9.20 -17.80 49.79
C GLU A 181 -8.54 -17.90 51.18
N GLN A 182 -7.74 -16.87 51.59
CA GLN A 182 -7.07 -16.82 52.86
C GLN A 182 -8.04 -16.91 54.05
N ASN A 183 -9.19 -16.21 53.95
CA ASN A 183 -10.19 -16.25 55.04
C ASN A 183 -10.86 -17.62 55.15
N LEU A 184 -11.19 -18.27 54.03
CA LEU A 184 -11.78 -19.60 54.01
C LEU A 184 -10.78 -20.68 54.47
N GLU A 185 -9.50 -20.54 54.11
CA GLU A 185 -8.43 -21.42 54.55
C GLU A 185 -8.23 -21.33 56.08
N ALA A 186 -8.22 -20.11 56.62
CA ALA A 186 -8.12 -19.86 58.05
C ALA A 186 -9.30 -20.46 58.84
N GLN A 187 -10.49 -20.57 58.21
CA GLN A 187 -11.69 -21.19 58.78
C GLN A 187 -11.78 -22.70 58.50
N HIS A 188 -10.81 -23.26 57.81
CA HIS A 188 -10.77 -24.67 57.37
C HIS A 188 -11.96 -25.07 56.50
N GLU A 189 -12.49 -24.10 55.70
CA GLU A 189 -13.63 -24.34 54.83
C GLU A 189 -13.16 -24.97 53.51
N PRO A 190 -13.84 -26.03 53.01
CA PRO A 190 -13.45 -26.72 51.79
C PRO A 190 -13.53 -25.84 50.51
N GLN A 191 -14.28 -24.74 50.59
CA GLN A 191 -14.46 -23.76 49.49
C GLN A 191 -13.19 -22.90 49.28
N SER A 192 -12.17 -22.96 50.14
CA SER A 192 -10.89 -22.23 49.92
C SER A 192 -10.25 -22.62 48.59
N ALA A 193 -10.27 -23.90 48.21
CA ALA A 193 -9.73 -24.37 46.94
C ALA A 193 -10.49 -23.82 45.71
N GLU A 194 -11.78 -23.52 45.85
CA GLU A 194 -12.56 -22.87 44.78
C GLU A 194 -12.20 -21.40 44.67
N ALA A 195 -12.02 -20.70 45.78
CA ALA A 195 -11.58 -19.30 45.77
C ALA A 195 -10.18 -19.14 45.14
N GLY A 196 -9.25 -20.06 45.46
CA GLY A 196 -7.90 -20.09 44.85
C GLY A 196 -7.96 -20.28 43.32
N ARG A 197 -8.80 -21.20 42.83
CA ARG A 197 -8.99 -21.36 41.38
C ARG A 197 -9.54 -20.10 40.71
N ILE A 198 -10.43 -19.36 41.38
CA ILE A 198 -10.93 -18.09 40.83
C ILE A 198 -9.79 -17.07 40.75
N ALA A 199 -8.96 -16.96 41.79
CA ALA A 199 -7.79 -16.06 41.81
C ALA A 199 -6.81 -16.41 40.66
N GLU A 200 -6.50 -17.68 40.45
CA GLU A 200 -5.66 -18.13 39.33
C GLU A 200 -6.25 -17.76 37.96
N HIS A 201 -7.56 -17.96 37.76
CA HIS A 201 -8.22 -17.57 36.49
C HIS A 201 -8.21 -16.06 36.27
N VAL A 202 -8.40 -15.27 37.31
CA VAL A 202 -8.33 -13.81 37.23
C VAL A 202 -6.91 -13.36 36.87
N GLN A 203 -5.89 -13.97 37.49
CA GLN A 203 -4.48 -13.68 37.19
C GLN A 203 -4.17 -14.01 35.72
N GLY A 204 -4.62 -15.16 35.22
CA GLY A 204 -4.49 -15.50 33.81
C GLY A 204 -5.19 -14.49 32.86
N ALA A 205 -6.38 -14.00 33.26
CA ALA A 205 -7.09 -12.98 32.50
C ALA A 205 -6.35 -11.63 32.47
N ILE A 206 -5.71 -11.25 33.61
CA ILE A 206 -4.86 -10.04 33.69
C ILE A 206 -3.68 -10.15 32.72
N GLU A 207 -3.00 -11.29 32.71
CA GLU A 207 -1.86 -11.51 31.80
C GLU A 207 -2.28 -11.45 30.33
N GLN A 208 -3.38 -12.11 29.96
CA GLN A 208 -3.93 -12.04 28.61
C GLN A 208 -4.33 -10.61 28.22
N THR A 209 -4.97 -9.87 29.11
CA THR A 209 -5.36 -8.48 28.85
C THR A 209 -4.14 -7.58 28.64
N ARG A 210 -3.09 -7.73 29.46
CA ARG A 210 -1.84 -7.00 29.29
C ARG A 210 -1.15 -7.31 27.96
N MET A 211 -1.13 -8.58 27.53
CA MET A 211 -0.58 -8.96 26.23
C MET A 211 -1.38 -8.34 25.08
N LEU A 212 -2.72 -8.35 25.15
CA LEU A 212 -3.57 -7.69 24.15
C LEU A 212 -3.32 -6.19 24.11
N ALA A 213 -3.26 -5.53 25.26
CA ALA A 213 -2.99 -4.09 25.36
C ALA A 213 -1.62 -3.71 24.77
N ARG A 214 -0.57 -4.50 25.05
CA ARG A 214 0.76 -4.31 24.46
C ARG A 214 0.75 -4.51 22.95
N GLY A 215 0.03 -5.49 22.43
CA GLY A 215 -0.11 -5.71 20.98
C GLY A 215 -0.80 -4.54 20.27
N LEU A 216 -1.67 -3.80 20.94
CA LEU A 216 -2.37 -2.63 20.40
C LEU A 216 -1.58 -1.32 20.59
N SER A 217 -0.79 -1.20 21.64
CA SER A 217 0.08 -0.04 21.88
C SER A 217 1.22 -0.01 20.87
N PRO A 218 1.70 1.19 20.47
CA PRO A 218 2.96 1.25 19.73
C PRO A 218 4.02 0.70 20.67
N VAL A 219 4.79 -0.25 20.18
CA VAL A 219 6.07 -0.56 20.82
C VAL A 219 6.83 0.76 20.82
N GLU A 220 7.14 1.30 22.00
CA GLU A 220 8.19 2.28 22.10
C GLU A 220 9.47 1.53 21.71
N ILE A 221 9.73 1.48 20.38
CA ILE A 221 10.98 0.93 19.86
C ILE A 221 12.05 1.91 20.32
N GLY A 222 12.46 1.73 21.60
CA GLY A 222 13.51 2.52 22.20
C GLY A 222 14.74 2.45 21.31
N SER A 223 15.30 3.59 20.95
CA SER A 223 16.54 3.71 20.17
C SER A 223 16.59 2.98 18.80
N GLY A 224 15.46 2.58 18.20
CA GLY A 224 15.46 1.97 16.87
C GLY A 224 15.86 0.49 16.81
N ASP A 225 15.76 -0.24 17.92
CA ASP A 225 16.09 -1.67 17.98
C ASP A 225 14.91 -2.54 17.45
N LEU A 226 14.77 -2.54 16.13
CA LEU A 226 13.77 -3.35 15.43
C LEU A 226 13.95 -4.87 15.69
N PRO A 227 15.17 -5.44 15.68
CA PRO A 227 15.36 -6.86 16.00
C PRO A 227 14.79 -7.28 17.35
N ALA A 228 15.05 -6.52 18.40
CA ALA A 228 14.50 -6.80 19.74
C ALA A 228 12.97 -6.73 19.76
N ALA A 229 12.38 -5.72 19.11
CA ALA A 229 10.94 -5.57 18.99
C ALA A 229 10.28 -6.74 18.23
N LEU A 230 10.89 -7.22 17.16
CA LEU A 230 10.39 -8.37 16.39
C LEU A 230 10.54 -9.69 17.16
N ALA A 231 11.61 -9.86 17.92
CA ALA A 231 11.78 -11.02 18.80
C ALA A 231 10.71 -11.05 19.91
N GLU A 232 10.42 -9.89 20.52
CA GLU A 232 9.32 -9.76 21.48
C GLU A 232 7.95 -10.03 20.83
N LEU A 233 7.72 -9.55 19.62
CA LEU A 233 6.50 -9.84 18.86
C LEU A 233 6.33 -11.34 18.63
N ALA A 234 7.38 -12.06 18.26
CA ALA A 234 7.35 -13.51 18.08
C ALA A 234 6.99 -14.23 19.37
N ALA A 235 7.68 -13.92 20.48
CA ALA A 235 7.42 -14.52 21.79
C ALA A 235 5.98 -14.27 22.28
N ASN A 236 5.49 -13.03 22.16
CA ASN A 236 4.13 -12.66 22.53
C ASN A 236 3.08 -13.40 21.65
N THR A 237 3.36 -13.57 20.37
CA THR A 237 2.51 -14.30 19.43
C THR A 237 2.38 -15.76 19.83
N GLU A 238 3.48 -16.40 20.18
CA GLU A 238 3.54 -17.80 20.62
C GLU A 238 2.69 -18.03 21.89
N GLN A 239 2.86 -17.15 22.88
CA GLN A 239 2.09 -17.22 24.12
C GLN A 239 0.59 -16.97 23.92
N MET A 240 0.22 -15.99 23.08
CA MET A 240 -1.16 -15.54 22.93
C MET A 240 -1.98 -16.52 22.09
N PHE A 241 -1.41 -17.00 21.00
CA PHE A 241 -2.15 -17.79 20.00
C PHE A 241 -1.85 -19.28 20.04
N ARG A 242 -0.88 -19.72 20.84
CA ARG A 242 -0.39 -21.10 20.93
C ARG A 242 0.02 -21.65 19.55
N ILE A 243 0.61 -20.79 18.73
CA ILE A 243 1.24 -21.13 17.45
C ILE A 243 2.73 -20.97 17.62
N ARG A 244 3.52 -21.75 16.91
CA ARG A 244 4.97 -21.55 16.88
C ARG A 244 5.31 -20.28 16.11
N CYS A 245 6.12 -19.41 16.72
CA CYS A 245 6.54 -18.15 16.07
C CYS A 245 8.03 -17.92 16.32
N ASP A 246 8.86 -18.15 15.30
CA ASP A 246 10.30 -17.98 15.36
C ASP A 246 10.73 -16.64 14.76
N PHE A 247 11.70 -15.98 15.40
CA PHE A 247 12.39 -14.81 14.85
C PHE A 247 13.82 -15.15 14.48
N GLN A 248 14.22 -14.85 13.25
CA GLN A 248 15.54 -15.09 12.70
C GLN A 248 16.11 -13.77 12.15
N THR A 249 17.38 -13.48 12.43
CA THR A 249 18.05 -12.30 11.89
C THR A 249 19.44 -12.65 11.38
N SER A 250 19.82 -12.05 10.26
CA SER A 250 21.15 -12.15 9.68
C SER A 250 21.67 -10.78 9.26
N GLY A 251 22.91 -10.48 9.65
CA GLY A 251 23.52 -9.17 9.41
C GLY A 251 23.10 -8.11 10.45
N ALA A 252 23.82 -6.99 10.47
CA ALA A 252 23.48 -5.85 11.31
C ALA A 252 22.46 -4.96 10.58
N VAL A 253 21.18 -5.14 10.86
CA VAL A 253 20.12 -4.31 10.31
C VAL A 253 19.90 -3.11 11.21
N VAL A 254 20.35 -1.94 10.77
CA VAL A 254 19.96 -0.66 11.37
C VAL A 254 18.78 -0.12 10.57
N ALA A 255 17.58 -0.28 11.08
CA ALA A 255 16.35 0.01 10.32
C ALA A 255 16.07 1.52 10.12
N GLY A 256 16.99 2.39 10.43
CA GLY A 256 16.82 3.84 10.24
C GLY A 256 16.23 4.53 11.47
N ASP A 257 15.21 5.35 11.28
CA ASP A 257 14.54 6.08 12.36
C ASP A 257 13.45 5.25 13.06
N VAL A 258 12.96 5.75 14.19
CA VAL A 258 11.88 5.11 14.99
C VAL A 258 10.60 4.94 14.17
N ALA A 259 10.32 5.83 13.22
CA ALA A 259 9.13 5.74 12.38
C ALA A 259 9.23 4.56 11.41
N ALA A 260 10.39 4.36 10.77
CA ALA A 260 10.63 3.21 9.90
C ALA A 260 10.51 1.89 10.67
N CYS A 261 11.11 1.80 11.86
CA CYS A 261 10.98 0.65 12.74
C CYS A 261 9.52 0.35 13.09
N THR A 262 8.74 1.40 13.38
CA THR A 262 7.30 1.26 13.69
C THR A 262 6.52 0.72 12.49
N HIS A 263 6.79 1.21 11.28
CA HIS A 263 6.13 0.70 10.07
C HIS A 263 6.46 -0.76 9.80
N LEU A 264 7.72 -1.17 9.92
CA LEU A 264 8.15 -2.56 9.75
C LEU A 264 7.54 -3.50 10.79
N TYR A 265 7.54 -3.08 12.05
CA TYR A 265 6.88 -3.83 13.13
C TYR A 265 5.39 -4.04 12.83
N ARG A 266 4.68 -2.99 12.40
CA ARG A 266 3.24 -3.08 12.07
C ARG A 266 2.99 -3.95 10.84
N ILE A 267 3.90 -3.99 9.87
CA ILE A 267 3.83 -4.94 8.74
C ILE A 267 3.92 -6.37 9.26
N ALA A 268 4.89 -6.68 10.13
CA ALA A 268 5.04 -8.01 10.70
C ALA A 268 3.80 -8.41 11.54
N GLN A 269 3.29 -7.50 12.36
CA GLN A 269 2.11 -7.72 13.18
C GLN A 269 0.86 -8.03 12.35
N GLU A 270 0.61 -7.27 11.28
CA GLU A 270 -0.52 -7.50 10.37
C GLU A 270 -0.37 -8.81 9.61
N ALA A 271 0.86 -9.15 9.19
CA ALA A 271 1.16 -10.41 8.52
C ALA A 271 0.83 -11.61 9.42
N ILE A 272 1.26 -11.58 10.69
CA ILE A 272 0.95 -12.60 11.68
C ILE A 272 -0.56 -12.70 11.93
N SER A 273 -1.24 -11.55 12.08
CA SER A 273 -2.70 -11.51 12.26
C SER A 273 -3.45 -12.15 11.09
N ASN A 274 -2.98 -11.91 9.86
CA ASN A 274 -3.54 -12.51 8.66
C ASN A 274 -3.29 -14.02 8.59
N ALA A 275 -2.09 -14.47 8.91
CA ALA A 275 -1.74 -15.89 9.00
C ALA A 275 -2.67 -16.65 9.97
N GLN A 276 -2.96 -16.04 11.12
CA GLN A 276 -3.84 -16.63 12.13
C GLN A 276 -5.31 -16.60 11.71
N ARG A 277 -5.84 -15.42 11.34
CA ARG A 277 -7.27 -15.22 11.08
C ARG A 277 -7.75 -15.86 9.80
N HIS A 278 -6.91 -15.85 8.78
CA HIS A 278 -7.26 -16.25 7.42
C HIS A 278 -6.52 -17.49 6.96
N GLY A 279 -5.28 -17.67 7.41
CA GLY A 279 -4.43 -18.79 7.01
C GLY A 279 -4.65 -20.05 7.84
N GLY A 280 -5.15 -19.93 9.07
CA GLY A 280 -5.19 -21.06 10.01
C GLY A 280 -3.80 -21.62 10.30
N ALA A 281 -2.77 -20.76 10.24
CA ALA A 281 -1.39 -21.14 10.41
C ALA A 281 -1.11 -21.67 11.82
N THR A 282 -0.26 -22.67 11.92
CA THR A 282 0.27 -23.23 13.17
C THR A 282 1.73 -22.84 13.43
N GLU A 283 2.40 -22.35 12.39
CA GLU A 283 3.79 -21.90 12.45
C GLU A 283 3.97 -20.62 11.63
N VAL A 284 4.71 -19.65 12.19
CA VAL A 284 5.08 -18.41 11.53
C VAL A 284 6.57 -18.17 11.75
N ILE A 285 7.28 -17.73 10.72
CA ILE A 285 8.70 -17.38 10.78
C ILE A 285 8.85 -15.92 10.35
N ILE A 286 9.42 -15.10 11.24
CA ILE A 286 9.79 -13.72 10.94
C ILE A 286 11.29 -13.69 10.65
N ARG A 287 11.70 -13.18 9.49
CA ARG A 287 13.13 -12.99 9.14
C ARG A 287 13.42 -11.52 8.88
N LEU A 288 14.55 -11.08 9.39
CA LEU A 288 15.10 -9.76 9.13
C LEU A 288 16.55 -9.89 8.68
N GLU A 289 16.80 -9.59 7.42
CA GLU A 289 18.10 -9.83 6.78
C GLU A 289 18.62 -8.55 6.16
N ALA A 290 19.96 -8.37 6.15
CA ALA A 290 20.64 -7.28 5.46
C ALA A 290 21.63 -7.84 4.46
N GLU A 291 21.47 -7.49 3.19
CA GLU A 291 22.34 -7.89 2.11
C GLU A 291 22.54 -6.73 1.11
N GLY A 292 23.82 -6.44 0.79
CA GLY A 292 24.15 -5.50 -0.31
C GLY A 292 23.68 -4.05 -0.12
N GLY A 293 23.40 -3.61 1.13
CA GLY A 293 22.90 -2.26 1.42
C GLY A 293 21.37 -2.15 1.37
N GLU A 294 20.67 -3.23 1.14
CA GLU A 294 19.22 -3.37 1.30
C GLU A 294 18.91 -4.24 2.52
N ALA A 295 17.76 -4.05 3.10
CA ALA A 295 17.25 -4.90 4.16
C ALA A 295 15.91 -5.52 3.74
N VAL A 296 15.67 -6.73 4.21
CA VAL A 296 14.48 -7.51 3.89
C VAL A 296 13.84 -7.99 5.18
N LEU A 297 12.60 -7.59 5.40
CA LEU A 297 11.73 -8.18 6.40
C LEU A 297 10.80 -9.17 5.70
N SER A 298 10.83 -10.43 6.09
CA SER A 298 9.89 -11.42 5.59
C SER A 298 9.13 -12.10 6.72
N VAL A 299 7.84 -12.37 6.49
CA VAL A 299 6.98 -13.14 7.37
C VAL A 299 6.40 -14.29 6.56
N THR A 300 6.70 -15.50 6.96
CA THR A 300 6.27 -16.74 6.29
C THR A 300 5.38 -17.52 7.25
N ASP A 301 4.26 -18.00 6.77
CA ASP A 301 3.37 -18.90 7.50
C ASP A 301 3.18 -20.24 6.76
N ASN A 302 2.74 -21.25 7.50
CA ASN A 302 2.41 -22.57 6.98
C ASN A 302 0.91 -22.80 6.80
N GLY A 303 0.11 -21.76 6.73
CA GLY A 303 -1.34 -21.83 6.60
C GLY A 303 -1.82 -22.18 5.19
N ASN A 304 -3.10 -21.87 4.91
CA ASN A 304 -3.71 -22.16 3.61
C ASN A 304 -3.24 -21.23 2.47
N GLY A 305 -2.38 -20.24 2.78
CA GLY A 305 -1.93 -19.23 1.83
C GLY A 305 -3.04 -18.26 1.42
N PHE A 306 -2.74 -17.43 0.46
CA PHE A 306 -3.76 -16.56 -0.14
C PHE A 306 -4.63 -17.42 -1.07
N ALA A 307 -5.97 -17.33 -0.91
CA ALA A 307 -6.87 -17.71 -1.98
C ALA A 307 -6.46 -16.93 -3.24
N GLU A 308 -6.52 -17.59 -4.42
CA GLU A 308 -6.15 -16.94 -5.68
C GLU A 308 -6.71 -15.52 -5.71
N PRO A 309 -5.87 -14.52 -6.10
CA PRO A 309 -6.33 -13.15 -6.09
C PRO A 309 -7.57 -13.08 -6.97
N ARG A 310 -8.72 -12.83 -6.38
CA ARG A 310 -9.83 -12.27 -7.14
C ARG A 310 -9.31 -10.96 -7.68
N GLU A 311 -9.20 -10.87 -8.99
CA GLU A 311 -8.49 -9.84 -9.77
C GLU A 311 -8.81 -8.39 -9.41
N ASP A 312 -9.77 -8.12 -8.53
CA ASP A 312 -10.31 -6.78 -8.41
C ASP A 312 -9.97 -5.99 -7.14
N ARG A 313 -9.58 -6.58 -5.98
CA ARG A 313 -9.19 -5.75 -4.83
C ARG A 313 -8.44 -6.53 -3.74
N PRO A 314 -7.18 -6.22 -3.44
CA PRO A 314 -6.52 -6.71 -2.22
C PRO A 314 -7.31 -6.24 -0.98
N GLY A 315 -7.40 -7.10 0.03
CA GLY A 315 -8.05 -6.77 1.31
C GLY A 315 -7.40 -5.54 1.99
N MET A 316 -8.14 -4.90 2.91
CA MET A 316 -7.68 -3.68 3.60
C MET A 316 -6.29 -3.86 4.25
N GLY A 317 -6.03 -4.99 4.92
CA GLY A 317 -4.75 -5.27 5.57
C GLY A 317 -3.56 -5.28 4.62
N LEU A 318 -3.71 -5.88 3.42
CA LEU A 318 -2.67 -5.89 2.40
C LEU A 318 -2.36 -4.48 1.87
N ARG A 319 -3.39 -3.67 1.64
CA ARG A 319 -3.22 -2.27 1.23
C ARG A 319 -2.52 -1.45 2.29
N ILE A 320 -2.84 -1.66 3.56
CA ILE A 320 -2.19 -1.04 4.71
C ILE A 320 -0.71 -1.38 4.74
N MET A 321 -0.37 -2.66 4.61
CA MET A 321 1.04 -3.09 4.59
C MET A 321 1.80 -2.51 3.39
N GLN A 322 1.22 -2.49 2.19
CA GLN A 322 1.81 -1.85 1.01
C GLN A 322 2.08 -0.36 1.23
N TYR A 323 1.11 0.35 1.80
CA TYR A 323 1.26 1.76 2.11
C TYR A 323 2.38 1.99 3.15
N ARG A 324 2.43 1.18 4.23
CA ARG A 324 3.49 1.26 5.24
C ARG A 324 4.88 1.01 4.66
N ALA A 325 5.01 0.03 3.75
CA ALA A 325 6.25 -0.21 3.02
C ALA A 325 6.65 1.01 2.16
N GLY A 326 5.68 1.61 1.46
CA GLY A 326 5.90 2.84 0.69
C GLY A 326 6.36 4.03 1.53
N MET A 327 5.87 4.18 2.78
CA MET A 327 6.27 5.26 3.71
C MET A 327 7.76 5.20 4.09
N ILE A 328 8.37 4.04 4.02
CA ILE A 328 9.82 3.86 4.27
C ILE A 328 10.64 3.74 2.98
N GLY A 329 10.04 4.10 1.83
CA GLY A 329 10.70 3.97 0.52
C GLY A 329 10.95 2.53 0.09
N GLY A 330 10.24 1.57 0.69
CA GLY A 330 10.34 0.15 0.42
C GLY A 330 9.24 -0.36 -0.52
N THR A 331 9.34 -1.65 -0.86
CA THR A 331 8.34 -2.39 -1.63
C THR A 331 7.82 -3.57 -0.83
N LEU A 332 6.57 -3.95 -1.03
CA LEU A 332 5.95 -5.12 -0.41
C LEU A 332 5.54 -6.11 -1.49
N ASP A 333 6.09 -7.32 -1.42
CA ASP A 333 5.74 -8.45 -2.26
C ASP A 333 4.96 -9.48 -1.44
N ILE A 334 3.99 -10.11 -2.09
CA ILE A 334 3.14 -11.13 -1.49
C ILE A 334 3.23 -12.37 -2.37
N GLY A 335 3.64 -13.49 -1.78
CA GLY A 335 3.83 -14.75 -2.48
C GLY A 335 3.29 -15.94 -1.71
N ARG A 336 3.41 -17.12 -2.32
CA ARG A 336 3.19 -18.41 -1.64
C ARG A 336 4.52 -18.96 -1.13
N GLY A 337 4.47 -19.73 -0.05
CA GLY A 337 5.64 -20.45 0.47
C GLY A 337 6.25 -21.40 -0.57
N GLU A 338 7.52 -21.72 -0.43
CA GLU A 338 8.30 -22.55 -1.37
C GLU A 338 7.68 -23.94 -1.56
N ASP A 339 7.02 -24.50 -0.55
CA ASP A 339 6.34 -25.80 -0.60
C ASP A 339 4.91 -25.72 -1.15
N GLY A 340 4.48 -24.58 -1.68
CA GLY A 340 3.13 -24.35 -2.20
C GLY A 340 2.05 -24.16 -1.14
N GLY A 341 2.39 -24.26 0.16
CA GLY A 341 1.55 -23.99 1.31
C GLY A 341 1.91 -22.67 1.98
N GLY A 342 0.94 -22.04 2.66
CA GLY A 342 1.16 -20.80 3.39
C GLY A 342 1.36 -19.56 2.53
N ALA A 343 1.59 -18.43 3.20
CA ALA A 343 1.88 -17.16 2.57
C ALA A 343 3.26 -16.64 2.96
N VAL A 344 3.86 -15.85 2.06
CA VAL A 344 5.10 -15.13 2.31
C VAL A 344 4.87 -13.66 2.01
N ILE A 345 5.05 -12.82 3.02
CA ILE A 345 5.02 -11.36 2.89
C ILE A 345 6.44 -10.86 3.02
N THR A 346 6.94 -10.17 2.00
CA THR A 346 8.32 -9.68 1.93
C THR A 346 8.33 -8.18 1.74
N CYS A 347 8.92 -7.45 2.68
CA CYS A 347 9.15 -6.01 2.60
C CYS A 347 10.63 -5.75 2.37
N ARG A 348 10.99 -5.17 1.21
CA ARG A 348 12.36 -4.74 0.89
C ARG A 348 12.49 -3.25 1.11
N PHE A 349 13.53 -2.82 1.79
CA PHE A 349 13.75 -1.40 2.08
C PHE A 349 15.24 -1.07 2.18
N ARG A 350 15.58 0.22 2.06
CA ARG A 350 16.95 0.70 2.26
C ARG A 350 17.04 1.42 3.59
N PRO A 351 17.87 0.94 4.52
CA PRO A 351 18.09 1.62 5.78
C PRO A 351 18.56 3.06 5.57
N GLY A 352 17.90 4.03 6.22
CA GLY A 352 18.28 5.45 6.14
C GLY A 352 17.68 6.26 4.98
N LEU A 353 16.89 5.67 4.08
CA LEU A 353 16.08 6.40 3.11
C LEU A 353 14.72 6.72 3.72
N VAL A 354 14.51 7.99 4.08
CA VAL A 354 13.16 8.50 4.39
C VAL A 354 12.44 8.67 3.05
N ALA A 355 11.26 8.04 2.90
CA ALA A 355 10.41 8.29 1.75
C ALA A 355 10.06 9.79 1.68
N PHE A 356 10.02 10.33 0.49
CA PHE A 356 9.62 11.71 0.24
C PHE A 356 8.26 12.02 0.87
N PRO A 357 8.10 13.25 1.44
CA PRO A 357 6.87 13.70 2.07
C PRO A 357 5.68 13.74 1.11
#